data_d3654e3a3819e566624ac86cdfb3b608
#
_entry.id   d3654e3a3819e566624ac86cdfb3b608
#
_cell.length_a   1.000
_cell.length_b   1.000
_cell.length_c   1.000
_cell.angle_alpha   90.00
_cell.angle_beta   90.00
_cell.angle_gamma   90.00
#
_symmetry.space_group_name_H-M   'P 1'
#
loop_
_entity.id
_entity.type
_entity.pdbx_description
1 polymer ?
#
loop_
_entity_poly.entity_id
_entity_poly.type
_entity_poly.pdbx_seq_one_letter_code
_entity_poly.pdbx_strand_id
1 'polypeptide(L)'
;LAVGLPGLLLALWVFTLREPVRGQSEGIESKVRPHPFRDFFADLVPILPPLTLIGAARSGNLLRNLAVALLITGIVCGLIALGEPVLQWSAVGIGAYAVYSWASALRRSDPPTFALILGTPAFLLTVLAYGLNAFLSYSVSFWASPYALRTFAVSESEVGWIVGSLGASAGFLGVI
;
A
#
# COMPACT_ATOMS: atom_id res chain seq x y z
N LEU A 1 6.83 24.95 4.90
CA LEU A 1 8.27 25.24 4.74
C LEU A 1 9.10 24.63 5.87
N ALA A 2 8.69 24.75 7.15
CA ALA A 2 9.47 24.25 8.30
C ALA A 2 9.72 22.72 8.28
N VAL A 3 8.79 21.93 7.75
CA VAL A 3 8.92 20.47 7.66
C VAL A 3 9.59 20.01 6.36
N GLY A 4 9.40 20.77 5.26
CA GLY A 4 9.96 20.40 3.96
C GLY A 4 11.45 20.66 3.82
N LEU A 5 11.96 21.69 4.46
CA LEU A 5 13.38 22.10 4.37
C LEU A 5 14.34 21.04 4.94
N PRO A 6 14.11 20.47 6.13
CA PRO A 6 14.91 19.36 6.63
C PRO A 6 14.85 18.12 5.72
N GLY A 7 13.68 17.84 5.13
CA GLY A 7 13.51 16.73 4.18
C GLY A 7 14.34 16.91 2.90
N LEU A 8 14.40 18.12 2.35
CA LEU A 8 15.25 18.45 1.21
C LEU A 8 16.75 18.32 1.53
N LEU A 9 17.18 18.76 2.72
CA LEU A 9 18.56 18.61 3.15
C LEU A 9 18.94 17.12 3.31
N LEU A 10 18.06 16.31 3.88
CA LEU A 10 18.26 14.87 3.97
C LEU A 10 18.30 14.21 2.59
N ALA A 11 17.42 14.62 1.68
CA ALA A 11 17.42 14.12 0.30
C ALA A 11 18.74 14.44 -0.42
N LEU A 12 19.24 15.66 -0.28
CA LEU A 12 20.56 16.05 -0.83
C LEU A 12 21.70 15.23 -0.18
N TRP A 13 21.62 14.99 1.12
CA TRP A 13 22.64 14.19 1.80
C TRP A 13 22.64 12.74 1.32
N VAL A 14 21.49 12.15 1.05
CA VAL A 14 21.39 10.77 0.52
C VAL A 14 22.16 10.61 -0.79
N PHE A 15 22.21 11.63 -1.65
CA PHE A 15 23.02 11.59 -2.89
C PHE A 15 24.53 11.50 -2.64
N THR A 16 25.01 11.86 -1.44
CA THR A 16 26.42 11.74 -1.07
C THR A 16 26.78 10.36 -0.49
N LEU A 17 25.78 9.55 -0.15
CA LEU A 17 25.98 8.23 0.41
C LEU A 17 26.38 7.24 -0.68
N ARG A 18 27.40 6.47 -0.40
CA ARG A 18 27.81 5.38 -1.30
C ARG A 18 26.78 4.26 -1.24
N GLU A 19 26.25 3.85 -2.38
CA GLU A 19 25.33 2.72 -2.45
C GLU A 19 26.03 1.44 -1.97
N PRO A 20 25.51 0.74 -0.93
CA PRO A 20 26.08 -0.51 -0.48
C PRO A 20 25.88 -1.61 -1.54
N VAL A 21 26.77 -2.57 -1.59
CA VAL A 21 26.63 -3.73 -2.49
C VAL A 21 25.37 -4.50 -2.09
N ARG A 22 24.45 -4.66 -3.03
CA ARG A 22 23.19 -5.36 -2.80
C ARG A 22 23.43 -6.80 -2.37
N GLY A 23 22.77 -7.22 -1.28
CA GLY A 23 22.90 -8.57 -0.73
C GLY A 23 24.10 -8.79 0.16
N GLN A 24 24.95 -7.79 0.39
CA GLN A 24 26.15 -7.91 1.22
C GLN A 24 25.84 -8.32 2.66
N SER A 25 24.75 -7.80 3.24
CA SER A 25 24.29 -8.15 4.60
C SER A 25 23.76 -9.58 4.72
N GLU A 26 23.33 -10.16 3.61
CA GLU A 26 22.71 -11.49 3.55
C GLU A 26 23.66 -12.54 2.96
N GLY A 27 24.87 -12.14 2.54
CA GLY A 27 25.83 -13.02 1.89
C GLY A 27 25.39 -13.53 0.51
N ILE A 28 24.39 -12.86 -0.09
CA ILE A 28 23.81 -13.23 -1.38
C ILE A 28 24.36 -12.31 -2.47
N GLU A 29 25.01 -12.85 -3.48
CA GLU A 29 25.36 -12.07 -4.68
C GLU A 29 24.10 -11.72 -5.47
N SER A 30 23.67 -10.48 -5.37
CA SER A 30 22.56 -9.98 -6.17
C SER A 30 22.98 -9.80 -7.61
N LYS A 31 22.41 -10.57 -8.53
CA LYS A 31 22.59 -10.37 -9.98
C LYS A 31 22.02 -9.02 -10.37
N VAL A 32 22.89 -8.12 -10.82
CA VAL A 32 22.46 -6.83 -11.39
C VAL A 32 21.61 -7.10 -12.64
N ARG A 33 20.35 -6.67 -12.62
CA ARG A 33 19.47 -6.78 -13.81
C ARG A 33 19.99 -5.81 -14.89
N PRO A 34 20.24 -6.28 -16.12
CA PRO A 34 20.81 -5.43 -17.18
C PRO A 34 19.88 -4.30 -17.62
N HIS A 35 18.56 -4.45 -17.40
CA HIS A 35 17.53 -3.48 -17.84
C HIS A 35 16.52 -3.19 -16.72
N PRO A 36 16.92 -2.50 -15.63
CA PRO A 36 16.08 -2.35 -14.43
C PRO A 36 14.75 -1.67 -14.70
N PHE A 37 14.70 -0.65 -15.56
CA PHE A 37 13.44 0.03 -15.89
C PHE A 37 12.49 -0.83 -16.73
N ARG A 38 13.01 -1.57 -17.69
CA ARG A 38 12.19 -2.47 -18.50
C ARG A 38 11.59 -3.59 -17.63
N ASP A 39 12.40 -4.15 -16.74
CA ASP A 39 11.97 -5.20 -15.82
C ASP A 39 10.92 -4.66 -14.83
N PHE A 40 11.13 -3.44 -14.31
CA PHE A 40 10.15 -2.76 -13.47
C PHE A 40 8.79 -2.60 -14.17
N PHE A 41 8.78 -2.08 -15.42
CA PHE A 41 7.53 -1.95 -16.16
C PHE A 41 6.90 -3.31 -16.51
N ALA A 42 7.69 -4.34 -16.77
CA ALA A 42 7.18 -5.69 -16.97
C ALA A 42 6.54 -6.27 -15.70
N ASP A 43 7.10 -5.99 -14.54
CA ASP A 43 6.57 -6.39 -13.24
C ASP A 43 5.29 -5.63 -12.85
N LEU A 44 5.04 -4.43 -13.41
CA LEU A 44 3.79 -3.67 -13.20
C LEU A 44 2.59 -4.24 -13.94
N VAL A 45 2.79 -4.87 -15.09
CA VAL A 45 1.71 -5.41 -15.93
C VAL A 45 0.77 -6.37 -15.18
N PRO A 46 1.25 -7.31 -14.34
CA PRO A 46 0.37 -8.19 -13.58
C PRO A 46 -0.33 -7.53 -12.39
N ILE A 47 0.03 -6.29 -12.03
CA ILE A 47 -0.48 -5.61 -10.82
C ILE A 47 -1.50 -4.54 -11.18
N LEU A 48 -1.23 -3.73 -12.22
CA LEU A 48 -2.03 -2.54 -12.54
C LEU A 48 -3.21 -2.86 -13.46
N PRO A 49 -4.47 -2.66 -13.04
CA PRO A 49 -5.60 -2.64 -13.96
C PRO A 49 -5.48 -1.42 -14.92
N PRO A 50 -5.78 -1.54 -16.21
CA PRO A 50 -6.29 -2.70 -16.95
C PRO A 50 -5.20 -3.63 -17.52
N LEU A 51 -3.92 -3.37 -17.26
CA LEU A 51 -2.79 -4.14 -17.81
C LEU A 51 -2.81 -5.61 -17.36
N THR A 52 -3.38 -5.87 -16.18
CA THR A 52 -3.62 -7.22 -15.63
C THR A 52 -4.42 -8.11 -16.58
N LEU A 53 -5.36 -7.54 -17.35
CA LEU A 53 -6.14 -8.29 -18.36
C LEU A 53 -5.27 -8.79 -19.50
N ILE A 54 -4.24 -8.04 -19.90
CA ILE A 54 -3.28 -8.45 -20.93
C ILE A 54 -2.49 -9.67 -20.45
N GLY A 55 -2.02 -9.64 -19.20
CA GLY A 55 -1.35 -10.78 -18.57
C GLY A 55 -2.26 -12.00 -18.46
N ALA A 56 -3.53 -11.81 -18.08
CA ALA A 56 -4.53 -12.86 -18.00
C ALA A 56 -4.87 -13.46 -19.36
N ALA A 57 -4.95 -12.65 -20.42
CA ALA A 57 -5.17 -13.11 -21.80
C ALA A 57 -4.03 -13.98 -22.28
N ARG A 58 -2.78 -13.56 -22.08
CA ARG A 58 -1.59 -14.31 -22.45
C ARG A 58 -1.44 -15.64 -21.71
N SER A 59 -1.98 -15.73 -20.49
CA SER A 59 -1.87 -16.91 -19.61
C SER A 59 -3.09 -17.85 -19.64
N GLY A 60 -4.05 -17.64 -20.54
CA GLY A 60 -5.24 -18.49 -20.67
C GLY A 60 -6.28 -18.33 -19.54
N ASN A 61 -6.15 -17.33 -18.68
CA ASN A 61 -7.06 -17.11 -17.55
C ASN A 61 -7.96 -15.86 -17.70
N LEU A 62 -8.13 -15.38 -18.91
CA LEU A 62 -8.92 -14.19 -19.20
C LEU A 62 -10.37 -14.34 -18.70
N LEU A 63 -11.00 -15.48 -18.98
CA LEU A 63 -12.39 -15.70 -18.59
C LEU A 63 -12.61 -15.61 -17.08
N ARG A 64 -11.72 -16.21 -16.30
CA ARG A 64 -11.80 -16.15 -14.84
C ARG A 64 -11.54 -14.75 -14.30
N ASN A 65 -10.58 -14.02 -14.88
CA ASN A 65 -10.32 -12.63 -14.49
C ASN A 65 -11.50 -11.71 -14.84
N LEU A 66 -12.12 -11.90 -16.01
CA LEU A 66 -13.32 -11.15 -16.41
C LEU A 66 -14.50 -11.49 -15.49
N ALA A 67 -14.73 -12.76 -15.15
CA ALA A 67 -15.80 -13.14 -14.24
C ALA A 67 -15.64 -12.48 -12.86
N VAL A 68 -14.43 -12.45 -12.31
CA VAL A 68 -14.17 -11.77 -11.03
C VAL A 68 -14.30 -10.25 -11.15
N ALA A 69 -13.81 -9.65 -12.25
CA ALA A 69 -14.00 -8.23 -12.50
C ALA A 69 -15.48 -7.85 -12.58
N LEU A 70 -16.30 -8.64 -13.29
CA LEU A 70 -17.75 -8.45 -13.39
C LEU A 70 -18.44 -8.62 -12.03
N LEU A 71 -18.05 -9.62 -11.24
CA LEU A 71 -18.57 -9.82 -9.89
C LEU A 71 -18.29 -8.61 -8.99
N ILE A 72 -17.03 -8.16 -8.95
CA ILE A 72 -16.65 -6.99 -8.16
C ILE A 72 -17.40 -5.74 -8.63
N THR A 73 -17.47 -5.52 -9.94
CA THR A 73 -18.21 -4.38 -10.52
C THR A 73 -19.69 -4.45 -10.16
N GLY A 74 -20.30 -5.63 -10.22
CA GLY A 74 -21.70 -5.83 -9.83
C GLY A 74 -21.95 -5.49 -8.35
N ILE A 75 -21.04 -5.92 -7.46
CA ILE A 75 -21.13 -5.59 -6.02
C ILE A 75 -20.99 -4.08 -5.82
N VAL A 76 -19.99 -3.45 -6.44
CA VAL A 76 -19.76 -2.00 -6.33
C VAL A 76 -20.97 -1.21 -6.86
N CYS A 77 -21.49 -1.57 -8.03
CA CYS A 77 -22.70 -0.92 -8.58
C CYS A 77 -23.93 -1.11 -7.68
N GLY A 78 -24.07 -2.30 -7.08
CA GLY A 78 -25.14 -2.56 -6.11
C GLY A 78 -25.06 -1.67 -4.88
N LEU A 79 -23.86 -1.52 -4.30
CA LEU A 79 -23.63 -0.64 -3.15
C LEU A 79 -23.88 0.83 -3.49
N ILE A 80 -23.41 1.30 -4.65
CA ILE A 80 -23.69 2.65 -5.14
C ILE A 80 -25.20 2.88 -5.34
N ALA A 81 -25.92 1.90 -5.86
CA ALA A 81 -27.37 1.98 -6.01
C ALA A 81 -28.13 2.05 -4.66
N LEU A 82 -27.53 1.52 -3.59
CA LEU A 82 -28.02 1.64 -2.22
C LEU A 82 -27.67 2.99 -1.55
N GLY A 83 -27.02 3.90 -2.26
CA GLY A 83 -26.70 5.24 -1.77
C GLY A 83 -25.28 5.41 -1.23
N GLU A 84 -24.44 4.40 -1.39
CA GLU A 84 -23.04 4.45 -0.93
C GLU A 84 -22.17 5.37 -1.82
N PRO A 85 -21.11 6.01 -1.29
CA PRO A 85 -20.28 6.95 -2.02
C PRO A 85 -19.56 6.32 -3.22
N VAL A 86 -19.81 6.85 -4.41
CA VAL A 86 -19.28 6.33 -5.70
C VAL A 86 -17.76 6.23 -5.69
N LEU A 87 -17.07 7.31 -5.30
CA LEU A 87 -15.60 7.37 -5.33
C LEU A 87 -14.95 6.34 -4.41
N GLN A 88 -15.48 6.20 -3.20
CA GLN A 88 -14.97 5.26 -2.20
C GLN A 88 -15.10 3.82 -2.67
N TRP A 89 -16.30 3.40 -3.08
CA TRP A 89 -16.56 2.03 -3.48
C TRP A 89 -15.91 1.66 -4.82
N SER A 90 -15.79 2.63 -5.73
CA SER A 90 -15.01 2.42 -6.96
C SER A 90 -13.53 2.18 -6.66
N ALA A 91 -12.93 2.96 -5.76
CA ALA A 91 -11.55 2.76 -5.34
C ALA A 91 -11.33 1.40 -4.66
N VAL A 92 -12.26 0.99 -3.78
CA VAL A 92 -12.23 -0.33 -3.14
C VAL A 92 -12.34 -1.45 -4.17
N GLY A 93 -13.23 -1.32 -5.14
CA GLY A 93 -13.41 -2.30 -6.22
C GLY A 93 -12.16 -2.46 -7.08
N ILE A 94 -11.54 -1.34 -7.48
CA ILE A 94 -10.28 -1.33 -8.24
C ILE A 94 -9.17 -2.00 -7.42
N GLY A 95 -9.04 -1.66 -6.14
CA GLY A 95 -8.06 -2.26 -5.23
C GLY A 95 -8.26 -3.76 -5.06
N ALA A 96 -9.49 -4.20 -4.82
CA ALA A 96 -9.84 -5.61 -4.69
C ALA A 96 -9.50 -6.41 -5.96
N TYR A 97 -9.83 -5.86 -7.14
CA TYR A 97 -9.47 -6.48 -8.40
C TYR A 97 -7.95 -6.52 -8.63
N ALA A 98 -7.23 -5.46 -8.28
CA ALA A 98 -5.78 -5.41 -8.40
C ALA A 98 -5.11 -6.51 -7.54
N VAL A 99 -5.53 -6.66 -6.28
CA VAL A 99 -5.04 -7.72 -5.38
C VAL A 99 -5.34 -9.11 -5.93
N TYR A 100 -6.58 -9.36 -6.39
CA TYR A 100 -6.93 -10.63 -6.99
C TYR A 100 -6.09 -10.94 -8.23
N SER A 101 -5.94 -9.98 -9.12
CA SER A 101 -5.19 -10.14 -10.36
C SER A 101 -3.71 -10.42 -10.10
N TRP A 102 -3.11 -9.67 -9.16
CA TRP A 102 -1.75 -9.90 -8.69
C TRP A 102 -1.59 -11.30 -8.08
N ALA A 103 -2.44 -11.69 -7.16
CA ALA A 103 -2.39 -13.03 -6.55
C ALA A 103 -2.54 -14.15 -7.59
N SER A 104 -3.43 -13.96 -8.56
CA SER A 104 -3.62 -14.88 -9.68
C SER A 104 -2.39 -14.99 -10.60
N ALA A 105 -1.68 -13.89 -10.82
CA ALA A 105 -0.42 -13.86 -11.55
C ALA A 105 0.71 -14.53 -10.75
N LEU A 106 0.86 -14.17 -9.48
CA LEU A 106 1.88 -14.71 -8.57
C LEU A 106 1.78 -16.22 -8.43
N ARG A 107 0.56 -16.75 -8.30
CA ARG A 107 0.33 -18.21 -8.24
C ARG A 107 0.95 -18.97 -9.41
N ARG A 108 1.15 -18.34 -10.55
CA ARG A 108 1.69 -18.94 -11.76
C ARG A 108 3.16 -18.66 -11.98
N SER A 109 3.57 -17.41 -11.74
CA SER A 109 4.95 -16.97 -11.96
C SER A 109 5.88 -17.43 -10.84
N ASP A 110 5.38 -17.47 -9.61
CA ASP A 110 6.16 -17.83 -8.41
C ASP A 110 5.26 -18.56 -7.39
N PRO A 111 4.97 -19.85 -7.60
CA PRO A 111 4.16 -20.65 -6.69
C PRO A 111 4.70 -20.72 -5.25
N PRO A 112 6.04 -20.80 -5.00
CA PRO A 112 6.57 -20.78 -3.65
C PRO A 112 6.24 -19.50 -2.89
N THR A 113 6.42 -18.33 -3.51
CA THR A 113 6.07 -17.03 -2.91
C THR A 113 4.57 -16.90 -2.70
N PHE A 114 3.75 -17.40 -3.64
CA PHE A 114 2.30 -17.45 -3.47
C PHE A 114 1.90 -18.28 -2.25
N ALA A 115 2.49 -19.46 -2.08
CA ALA A 115 2.23 -20.34 -0.94
C ALA A 115 2.68 -19.72 0.39
N LEU A 116 3.82 -19.01 0.40
CA LEU A 116 4.30 -18.28 1.56
C LEU A 116 3.33 -17.18 1.98
N ILE A 117 2.90 -16.34 1.04
CA ILE A 117 2.06 -15.16 1.34
C ILE A 117 0.61 -15.55 1.64
N LEU A 118 -0.01 -16.37 0.80
CA LEU A 118 -1.44 -16.67 0.87
C LEU A 118 -1.75 -18.04 1.48
N GLY A 119 -0.77 -18.93 1.52
CA GLY A 119 -0.92 -20.28 2.10
C GLY A 119 -0.46 -20.39 3.56
N THR A 120 0.27 -19.39 4.09
CA THR A 120 0.77 -19.40 5.47
C THR A 120 -0.13 -18.56 6.36
N PRO A 121 -0.95 -19.15 7.25
CA PRO A 121 -1.89 -18.40 8.10
C PRO A 121 -1.21 -17.37 8.98
N ALA A 122 -0.03 -17.66 9.52
CA ALA A 122 0.72 -16.72 10.34
C ALA A 122 1.10 -15.46 9.55
N PHE A 123 1.52 -15.59 8.30
CA PHE A 123 1.85 -14.46 7.43
C PHE A 123 0.59 -13.61 7.14
N LEU A 124 -0.52 -14.26 6.76
CA LEU A 124 -1.79 -13.56 6.50
C LEU A 124 -2.29 -12.81 7.73
N LEU A 125 -2.25 -13.44 8.90
CA LEU A 125 -2.67 -12.79 10.16
C LEU A 125 -1.78 -11.61 10.50
N THR A 126 -0.47 -11.69 10.26
CA THR A 126 0.46 -10.58 10.45
C THR A 126 0.14 -9.41 9.51
N VAL A 127 -0.09 -9.67 8.23
CA VAL A 127 -0.47 -8.65 7.25
C VAL A 127 -1.80 -7.99 7.61
N LEU A 128 -2.80 -8.79 8.01
CA LEU A 128 -4.11 -8.28 8.44
C LEU A 128 -3.99 -7.46 9.73
N ALA A 129 -3.22 -7.92 10.71
CA ALA A 129 -2.99 -7.19 11.96
C ALA A 129 -2.30 -5.84 11.68
N TYR A 130 -1.30 -5.82 10.80
CA TYR A 130 -0.64 -4.59 10.37
C TYR A 130 -1.61 -3.65 9.64
N GLY A 131 -2.43 -4.17 8.73
CA GLY A 131 -3.43 -3.39 8.03
C GLY A 131 -4.47 -2.78 8.96
N LEU A 132 -4.98 -3.54 9.95
CA LEU A 132 -5.90 -3.05 10.97
C LEU A 132 -5.25 -1.98 11.86
N ASN A 133 -4.01 -2.19 12.28
CA ASN A 133 -3.27 -1.20 13.05
C ASN A 133 -3.05 0.10 12.27
N ALA A 134 -2.68 0.01 10.99
CA ALA A 134 -2.55 1.17 10.12
C ALA A 134 -3.90 1.89 9.95
N PHE A 135 -4.99 1.16 9.73
CA PHE A 135 -6.34 1.73 9.64
C PHE A 135 -6.72 2.51 10.90
N LEU A 136 -6.50 1.94 12.09
CA LEU A 136 -6.76 2.60 13.36
C LEU A 136 -5.90 3.86 13.54
N SER A 137 -4.61 3.76 13.25
CA SER A 137 -3.66 4.87 13.40
C SER A 137 -4.02 6.04 12.49
N TYR A 138 -4.32 5.77 11.21
CA TYR A 138 -4.76 6.81 10.28
C TYR A 138 -6.12 7.40 10.65
N SER A 139 -7.07 6.57 11.10
CA SER A 139 -8.40 7.05 11.53
C SER A 139 -8.28 7.98 12.73
N VAL A 140 -7.53 7.59 13.75
CA VAL A 140 -7.28 8.43 14.94
C VAL A 140 -6.57 9.72 14.54
N SER A 141 -5.51 9.64 13.74
CA SER A 141 -4.76 10.82 13.31
C SER A 141 -5.60 11.81 12.51
N PHE A 142 -6.50 11.31 11.66
CA PHE A 142 -7.38 12.14 10.85
C PHE A 142 -8.49 12.81 11.67
N TRP A 143 -9.08 12.08 12.62
CA TRP A 143 -10.23 12.55 13.40
C TRP A 143 -9.86 13.25 14.70
N ALA A 144 -8.64 13.08 15.22
CA ALA A 144 -8.23 13.67 16.51
C ALA A 144 -8.39 15.19 16.55
N SER A 145 -7.90 15.90 15.53
CA SER A 145 -8.01 17.37 15.48
C SER A 145 -9.45 17.86 15.30
N PRO A 146 -10.26 17.37 14.35
CA PRO A 146 -11.66 17.75 14.24
C PRO A 146 -12.49 17.42 15.49
N TYR A 147 -12.20 16.30 16.15
CA TYR A 147 -12.86 15.93 17.41
C TYR A 147 -12.52 16.91 18.54
N ALA A 148 -11.24 17.22 18.71
CA ALA A 148 -10.78 18.15 19.73
C ALA A 148 -11.41 19.55 19.58
N LEU A 149 -11.43 20.08 18.36
CA LEU A 149 -12.02 21.39 18.06
C LEU A 149 -13.54 21.44 18.28
N ARG A 150 -14.24 20.32 18.09
CA ARG A 150 -15.71 20.27 18.28
C ARG A 150 -16.12 20.02 19.73
N THR A 151 -15.30 19.29 20.49
CA THR A 151 -15.68 18.80 21.82
C THR A 151 -15.09 19.68 22.93
N PHE A 152 -13.92 20.27 22.70
CA PHE A 152 -13.23 21.09 23.66
C PHE A 152 -13.16 22.55 23.14
N ALA A 153 -13.26 23.53 24.07
CA ALA A 153 -13.10 24.93 23.72
C ALA A 153 -11.62 25.32 23.56
N VAL A 154 -10.96 24.70 22.58
CA VAL A 154 -9.52 24.89 22.30
C VAL A 154 -9.34 25.52 20.94
N SER A 155 -8.25 26.27 20.74
CA SER A 155 -7.87 26.86 19.48
C SER A 155 -7.17 25.86 18.56
N GLU A 156 -7.16 26.12 17.25
CA GLU A 156 -6.43 25.30 16.26
C GLU A 156 -4.94 25.20 16.59
N SER A 157 -4.35 26.29 17.10
CA SER A 157 -2.95 26.32 17.52
C SER A 157 -2.66 25.40 18.69
N GLU A 158 -3.54 25.35 19.69
CA GLU A 158 -3.39 24.47 20.86
C GLU A 158 -3.52 23.01 20.45
N VAL A 159 -4.51 22.68 19.62
CA VAL A 159 -4.66 21.31 19.09
C VAL A 159 -3.43 20.91 18.27
N GLY A 160 -2.93 21.79 17.42
CA GLY A 160 -1.72 21.56 16.63
C GLY A 160 -0.49 21.30 17.51
N TRP A 161 -0.32 22.06 18.57
CA TRP A 161 0.76 21.87 19.53
C TRP A 161 0.64 20.55 20.29
N ILE A 162 -0.51 20.24 20.85
CA ILE A 162 -0.74 19.02 21.64
C ILE A 162 -0.58 17.78 20.77
N VAL A 163 -1.30 17.69 19.65
CA VAL A 163 -1.28 16.53 18.77
C VAL A 163 0.08 16.36 18.09
N GLY A 164 0.67 17.47 17.64
CA GLY A 164 1.96 17.46 16.97
C GLY A 164 3.11 17.08 17.89
N SER A 165 3.18 17.68 19.09
CA SER A 165 4.27 17.40 20.04
C SER A 165 4.20 15.99 20.61
N LEU A 166 3.00 15.50 20.94
CA LEU A 166 2.81 14.14 21.42
C LEU A 166 3.15 13.11 20.33
N GLY A 167 2.70 13.36 19.10
CA GLY A 167 3.02 12.49 17.96
C GLY A 167 4.51 12.43 17.67
N ALA A 168 5.19 13.59 17.65
CA ALA A 168 6.62 13.65 17.41
C ALA A 168 7.43 13.01 18.54
N SER A 169 7.09 13.28 19.79
CA SER A 169 7.79 12.71 20.96
C SER A 169 7.59 11.19 21.06
N ALA A 170 6.36 10.69 20.82
CA ALA A 170 6.09 9.26 20.79
C ALA A 170 6.83 8.55 19.65
N GLY A 171 6.90 9.17 18.45
CA GLY A 171 7.69 8.65 17.35
C GLY A 171 9.18 8.58 17.66
N PHE A 172 9.74 9.61 18.29
CA PHE A 172 11.14 9.63 18.69
C PHE A 172 11.47 8.58 19.77
N LEU A 173 10.64 8.49 20.82
CA LEU A 173 10.84 7.53 21.90
C LEU A 173 10.60 6.08 21.47
N GLY A 174 9.73 5.86 20.49
CA GLY A 174 9.42 4.51 19.98
C GLY A 174 10.49 3.91 19.08
N VAL A 175 11.49 4.69 18.64
CA VAL A 175 12.61 4.24 17.80
C VAL A 175 13.86 3.91 18.64
N ILE A 176 13.94 4.38 19.89
CA ILE A 176 15.01 4.10 20.84
C ILE A 176 14.70 2.81 21.59
#